data_d456e93d0550f443f2de269c4019f9cf
#
_entry.id   d456e93d0550f443f2de269c4019f9cf
#
_cell.length_a   1.000
_cell.length_b   1.000
_cell.length_c   1.000
_cell.angle_alpha   90.00
_cell.angle_beta   90.00
_cell.angle_gamma   90.00
#
_symmetry.space_group_name_H-M   'P 1'
#
loop_
_entity.id
_entity.type
_entity.pdbx_description
1 polymer ?
#
loop_
_entity_poly.entity_id
_entity_poly.type
_entity_poly.pdbx_seq_one_letter_code
_entity_poly.pdbx_strand_id
1 'polypeptide(L)'
;MGKRKGNLMSLVQFNKVYKQFAGEYILRDVNFTIEEKDKIGLVGVNGAGKSTIIRMLLGEERIDGNENNLNEFGEIVKSGATKIGYLSQNTEFSDEKNTIYEEMMTIFEEERKIWDEIQKVNMLLGTANEDEMEKLINKSAELSSIYEAKNGYEIEYKIKQVLTGLELTGEYENLLLQDLSGGERTRVSLAKLLLSEPDLLILD
;
A
#
# COMPACT_ATOMS: atom_id res chain seq x y z
N MET A 1 -36.34 17.67 3.35
CA MET A 1 -35.40 17.14 4.35
C MET A 1 -34.14 16.67 3.62
N GLY A 2 -33.18 17.57 3.43
CA GLY A 2 -31.93 17.29 2.72
C GLY A 2 -31.01 16.47 3.61
N LYS A 3 -30.66 15.25 3.20
CA LYS A 3 -29.56 14.49 3.81
C LYS A 3 -28.27 15.32 3.59
N ARG A 4 -27.65 15.78 4.67
CA ARG A 4 -26.27 16.29 4.63
C ARG A 4 -25.41 15.12 4.11
N LYS A 5 -24.90 15.22 2.87
CA LYS A 5 -23.77 14.43 2.42
C LYS A 5 -22.61 14.84 3.35
N GLY A 6 -22.15 13.91 4.19
CA GLY A 6 -20.89 14.08 4.89
C GLY A 6 -19.85 14.46 3.82
N ASN A 7 -18.98 15.42 4.11
CA ASN A 7 -17.86 15.79 3.25
C ASN A 7 -16.97 14.54 3.06
N LEU A 8 -17.22 13.76 2.01
CA LEU A 8 -16.31 12.71 1.59
C LEU A 8 -15.07 13.42 1.02
N MET A 9 -13.90 12.95 1.43
CA MET A 9 -12.65 13.52 0.97
C MET A 9 -12.34 12.97 -0.43
N SER A 10 -12.05 13.87 -1.37
CA SER A 10 -11.59 13.48 -2.70
C SER A 10 -10.18 12.93 -2.60
N LEU A 11 -9.96 11.69 -3.01
CA LEU A 11 -8.65 11.05 -3.05
C LEU A 11 -7.88 11.42 -4.31
N VAL A 12 -8.55 11.35 -5.46
CA VAL A 12 -7.96 11.67 -6.77
C VAL A 12 -9.00 12.34 -7.65
N GLN A 13 -8.57 13.34 -8.41
CA GLN A 13 -9.40 14.03 -9.39
C GLN A 13 -8.67 14.14 -10.73
N PHE A 14 -9.33 13.75 -11.80
CA PHE A 14 -8.92 13.96 -13.18
C PHE A 14 -9.70 15.13 -13.75
N ASN A 15 -8.99 16.14 -14.25
CA ASN A 15 -9.56 17.36 -14.83
C ASN A 15 -9.02 17.53 -16.23
N LYS A 16 -9.89 17.39 -17.25
CA LYS A 16 -9.58 17.58 -18.67
C LYS A 16 -8.31 16.85 -19.12
N VAL A 17 -8.21 15.57 -18.74
CA VAL A 17 -7.02 14.76 -19.04
C VAL A 17 -7.07 14.23 -20.46
N TYR A 18 -5.96 14.43 -21.19
CA TYR A 18 -5.72 13.93 -22.54
C TYR A 18 -4.52 13.00 -22.57
N LYS A 19 -4.57 11.99 -23.41
CA LYS A 19 -3.44 11.10 -23.68
C LYS A 19 -3.44 10.64 -25.13
N GLN A 20 -2.27 10.73 -25.77
CA GLN A 20 -2.04 10.21 -27.12
C GLN A 20 -0.89 9.21 -27.15
N PHE A 21 -0.95 8.31 -28.10
CA PHE A 21 0.15 7.43 -28.49
C PHE A 21 0.28 7.43 -30.00
N ALA A 22 1.49 7.62 -30.51
CA ALA A 22 1.80 7.68 -31.94
C ALA A 22 0.89 8.65 -32.75
N GLY A 23 0.45 9.75 -32.11
CA GLY A 23 -0.43 10.75 -32.74
C GLY A 23 -1.94 10.47 -32.60
N GLU A 24 -2.33 9.33 -32.05
CA GLU A 24 -3.74 9.03 -31.78
C GLU A 24 -4.09 9.26 -30.32
N TYR A 25 -5.17 10.04 -30.06
CA TYR A 25 -5.67 10.28 -28.72
C TYR A 25 -6.53 9.10 -28.25
N ILE A 26 -6.08 8.42 -27.19
CA ILE A 26 -6.82 7.35 -26.53
C ILE A 26 -7.64 7.84 -25.34
N LEU A 27 -7.24 8.97 -24.74
CA LEU A 27 -8.02 9.68 -23.72
C LEU A 27 -8.27 11.09 -24.19
N ARG A 28 -9.54 11.54 -24.14
CA ARG A 28 -9.96 12.87 -24.53
C ARG A 28 -10.87 13.45 -23.49
N ASP A 29 -10.49 14.61 -22.95
CA ASP A 29 -11.28 15.37 -21.96
C ASP A 29 -11.81 14.49 -20.81
N VAL A 30 -10.93 13.65 -20.26
CA VAL A 30 -11.33 12.73 -19.18
C VAL A 30 -11.48 13.51 -17.88
N ASN A 31 -12.68 13.43 -17.30
CA ASN A 31 -13.06 14.11 -16.08
C ASN A 31 -13.75 13.14 -15.14
N PHE A 32 -13.18 12.86 -13.97
CA PHE A 32 -13.82 12.10 -12.89
C PHE A 32 -13.11 12.35 -11.57
N THR A 33 -13.78 12.00 -10.48
CA THR A 33 -13.25 12.08 -9.13
C THR A 33 -13.42 10.74 -8.44
N ILE A 34 -12.42 10.35 -7.67
CA ILE A 34 -12.45 9.19 -6.77
C ILE A 34 -12.55 9.75 -5.35
N GLU A 35 -13.61 9.41 -4.64
CA GLU A 35 -13.84 9.79 -3.25
C GLU A 35 -13.55 8.61 -2.32
N GLU A 36 -13.35 8.90 -1.03
CA GLU A 36 -13.28 7.85 0.00
C GLU A 36 -14.48 6.92 -0.09
N LYS A 37 -14.24 5.62 0.05
CA LYS A 37 -15.26 4.54 0.02
C LYS A 37 -15.92 4.30 -1.33
N ASP A 38 -15.51 4.97 -2.39
CA ASP A 38 -15.99 4.65 -3.73
C ASP A 38 -15.59 3.21 -4.13
N LYS A 39 -16.48 2.59 -4.93
CA LYS A 39 -16.21 1.31 -5.61
C LYS A 39 -16.43 1.53 -7.09
N ILE A 40 -15.34 1.63 -7.84
CA ILE A 40 -15.34 2.01 -9.25
C ILE A 40 -14.93 0.83 -10.11
N GLY A 41 -15.75 0.47 -11.10
CA GLY A 41 -15.39 -0.49 -12.15
C GLY A 41 -14.96 0.24 -13.42
N LEU A 42 -13.70 0.03 -13.86
CA LEU A 42 -13.20 0.56 -15.12
C LEU A 42 -13.42 -0.44 -16.24
N VAL A 43 -14.43 -0.21 -17.09
CA VAL A 43 -14.83 -1.13 -18.16
C VAL A 43 -14.62 -0.51 -19.54
N GLY A 44 -14.33 -1.35 -20.52
CA GLY A 44 -14.12 -0.93 -21.91
C GLY A 44 -13.41 -2.01 -22.72
N VAL A 45 -13.42 -1.87 -24.04
CA VAL A 45 -12.71 -2.76 -24.97
C VAL A 45 -11.19 -2.68 -24.76
N ASN A 46 -10.46 -3.67 -25.29
CA ASN A 46 -8.98 -3.61 -25.27
C ASN A 46 -8.49 -2.39 -26.07
N GLY A 47 -7.50 -1.68 -25.53
CA GLY A 47 -7.00 -0.44 -26.12
C GLY A 47 -7.78 0.83 -25.75
N ALA A 48 -8.90 0.73 -25.00
CA ALA A 48 -9.69 1.90 -24.60
C ALA A 48 -9.02 2.84 -23.56
N GLY A 49 -7.76 2.59 -23.19
CA GLY A 49 -7.03 3.45 -22.25
C GLY A 49 -7.17 3.08 -20.77
N LYS A 50 -7.75 1.91 -20.43
CA LYS A 50 -7.91 1.48 -19.00
C LYS A 50 -6.58 1.43 -18.26
N SER A 51 -5.63 0.67 -18.78
CA SER A 51 -4.29 0.57 -18.18
C SER A 51 -3.52 1.88 -18.20
N THR A 52 -3.81 2.76 -19.16
CA THR A 52 -3.24 4.12 -19.20
C THR A 52 -3.73 4.97 -18.03
N ILE A 53 -5.01 4.92 -17.70
CA ILE A 53 -5.59 5.59 -16.52
C ILE A 53 -4.94 5.05 -15.24
N ILE A 54 -4.78 3.74 -15.12
CA ILE A 54 -4.12 3.10 -13.97
C ILE A 54 -2.67 3.59 -13.85
N ARG A 55 -1.90 3.57 -14.94
CA ARG A 55 -0.51 4.07 -14.94
C ARG A 55 -0.40 5.55 -14.58
N MET A 56 -1.37 6.36 -15.01
CA MET A 56 -1.45 7.77 -14.61
C MET A 56 -1.74 7.91 -13.11
N LEU A 57 -2.63 7.08 -12.55
CA LEU A 57 -2.89 7.02 -11.12
C LEU A 57 -1.63 6.64 -10.34
N LEU A 58 -0.82 5.72 -10.86
CA LEU A 58 0.46 5.32 -10.26
C LEU A 58 1.58 6.36 -10.46
N GLY A 59 1.39 7.33 -11.36
CA GLY A 59 2.40 8.33 -11.71
C GLY A 59 3.44 7.85 -12.72
N GLU A 60 3.20 6.69 -13.33
CA GLU A 60 4.09 6.07 -14.35
C GLU A 60 3.88 6.65 -15.74
N GLU A 61 2.72 7.26 -15.98
CA GLU A 61 2.36 7.84 -17.26
C GLU A 61 1.98 9.32 -17.10
N ARG A 62 2.42 10.17 -18.02
CA ARG A 62 2.15 11.61 -18.01
C ARG A 62 0.94 11.95 -18.87
N ILE A 63 0.27 13.04 -18.53
CA ILE A 63 -0.76 13.66 -19.36
C ILE A 63 -0.14 14.35 -20.57
N ASP A 64 -0.90 14.43 -21.66
CA ASP A 64 -0.54 15.19 -22.85
C ASP A 64 -1.41 16.45 -22.99
N GLY A 65 -1.07 17.35 -23.91
CA GLY A 65 -1.84 18.54 -24.17
C GLY A 65 -3.18 18.24 -24.86
N ASN A 66 -4.10 19.20 -24.77
CA ASN A 66 -5.39 19.16 -25.45
C ASN A 66 -5.21 19.03 -26.96
N GLU A 67 -6.05 18.25 -27.65
CA GLU A 67 -5.99 18.00 -29.08
C GLU A 67 -6.16 19.29 -29.94
N ASN A 68 -6.84 20.30 -29.40
CA ASN A 68 -7.04 21.60 -30.06
C ASN A 68 -5.97 22.64 -29.67
N ASN A 69 -5.26 22.44 -28.56
CA ASN A 69 -4.21 23.32 -28.07
C ASN A 69 -3.18 22.53 -27.23
N LEU A 70 -2.09 22.11 -27.86
CA LEU A 70 -1.05 21.29 -27.22
C LEU A 70 -0.35 21.95 -26.01
N ASN A 71 -0.55 23.27 -25.81
CA ASN A 71 -0.04 23.98 -24.64
C ASN A 71 -1.05 24.05 -23.49
N GLU A 72 -2.27 23.54 -23.68
CA GLU A 72 -3.28 23.43 -22.64
C GLU A 72 -3.32 22.01 -22.08
N PHE A 73 -2.86 21.85 -20.86
CA PHE A 73 -2.81 20.58 -20.16
C PHE A 73 -3.94 20.50 -19.13
N GLY A 74 -4.54 19.35 -19.03
CA GLY A 74 -5.35 19.01 -17.87
C GLY A 74 -4.47 18.75 -16.65
N GLU A 75 -5.09 18.24 -15.59
CA GLU A 75 -4.38 17.92 -14.36
C GLU A 75 -4.92 16.65 -13.68
N ILE A 76 -4.06 15.99 -12.93
CA ILE A 76 -4.44 14.92 -12.01
C ILE A 76 -4.06 15.39 -10.62
N VAL A 77 -5.07 15.69 -9.80
CA VAL A 77 -4.89 16.14 -8.42
C VAL A 77 -5.05 14.95 -7.50
N LYS A 78 -4.04 14.68 -6.67
CA LYS A 78 -4.09 13.69 -5.59
C LYS A 78 -4.18 14.44 -4.26
N SER A 79 -5.07 14.02 -3.39
CA SER A 79 -5.18 14.61 -2.05
C SER A 79 -3.96 14.21 -1.21
N GLY A 80 -3.20 15.21 -0.76
CA GLY A 80 -2.12 15.07 0.22
C GLY A 80 -1.22 13.86 0.00
N ALA A 81 -1.17 13.00 1.01
CA ALA A 81 -0.37 11.78 1.03
C ALA A 81 -1.17 10.52 0.65
N THR A 82 -2.16 10.62 -0.28
CA THR A 82 -2.96 9.46 -0.70
C THR A 82 -2.06 8.28 -1.08
N LYS A 83 -2.13 7.22 -0.29
CA LYS A 83 -1.39 5.98 -0.49
C LYS A 83 -2.15 5.09 -1.46
N ILE A 84 -1.59 4.86 -2.64
CA ILE A 84 -2.20 4.02 -3.67
C ILE A 84 -1.57 2.63 -3.60
N GLY A 85 -2.42 1.61 -3.44
CA GLY A 85 -2.04 0.22 -3.55
C GLY A 85 -2.47 -0.35 -4.89
N TYR A 86 -1.57 -1.04 -5.58
CA TYR A 86 -1.82 -1.66 -6.87
C TYR A 86 -1.46 -3.13 -6.87
N LEU A 87 -2.45 -3.97 -7.18
CA LEU A 87 -2.24 -5.38 -7.41
C LEU A 87 -2.09 -5.60 -8.91
N SER A 88 -0.86 -5.85 -9.36
CA SER A 88 -0.57 -6.21 -10.75
C SER A 88 -0.72 -7.72 -10.96
N GLN A 89 -0.87 -8.12 -12.23
CA GLN A 89 -0.88 -9.54 -12.61
C GLN A 89 0.46 -10.25 -12.36
N ASN A 90 1.57 -9.50 -12.33
CA ASN A 90 2.90 -10.00 -12.02
C ASN A 90 3.22 -9.71 -10.56
N THR A 91 3.29 -10.76 -9.76
CA THR A 91 3.61 -10.69 -8.33
C THR A 91 5.12 -10.81 -8.12
N GLU A 92 5.73 -9.76 -7.60
CA GLU A 92 7.13 -9.79 -7.14
C GLU A 92 7.17 -9.83 -5.62
N PHE A 93 7.91 -10.78 -5.07
CA PHE A 93 8.15 -10.90 -3.64
C PHE A 93 9.57 -10.43 -3.29
N SER A 94 9.79 -10.13 -2.02
CA SER A 94 11.08 -9.65 -1.53
C SER A 94 12.17 -10.72 -1.67
N ASP A 95 11.84 -11.97 -1.33
CA ASP A 95 12.66 -13.17 -1.55
C ASP A 95 11.73 -14.39 -1.71
N GLU A 96 11.93 -15.17 -2.77
CA GLU A 96 11.16 -16.40 -3.03
C GLU A 96 11.35 -17.49 -1.94
N LYS A 97 12.40 -17.37 -1.13
CA LYS A 97 12.69 -18.27 -0.02
C LYS A 97 12.01 -17.88 1.29
N ASN A 98 11.40 -16.71 1.34
CA ASN A 98 10.61 -16.32 2.50
C ASN A 98 9.39 -17.23 2.63
N THR A 99 8.99 -17.47 3.87
CA THR A 99 7.64 -17.96 4.15
C THR A 99 6.62 -16.85 3.92
N ILE A 100 5.33 -17.21 3.83
CA ILE A 100 4.27 -16.23 3.73
C ILE A 100 4.33 -15.24 4.90
N TYR A 101 4.54 -15.74 6.12
CA TYR A 101 4.63 -14.88 7.31
C TYR A 101 5.83 -13.91 7.24
N GLU A 102 7.00 -14.40 6.85
CA GLU A 102 8.20 -13.56 6.68
C GLU A 102 8.00 -12.47 5.64
N GLU A 103 7.32 -12.79 4.54
CA GLU A 103 6.99 -11.80 3.52
C GLU A 103 6.01 -10.73 4.04
N MET A 104 5.02 -11.10 4.86
CA MET A 104 4.15 -10.12 5.51
C MET A 104 4.93 -9.21 6.47
N MET A 105 5.89 -9.77 7.19
CA MET A 105 6.75 -9.01 8.11
C MET A 105 7.65 -7.99 7.40
N THR A 106 7.90 -8.11 6.09
CA THR A 106 8.68 -7.11 5.34
C THR A 106 8.01 -5.74 5.28
N ILE A 107 6.68 -5.68 5.45
CA ILE A 107 5.92 -4.42 5.47
C ILE A 107 6.22 -3.60 6.73
N PHE A 108 6.54 -4.29 7.83
CA PHE A 108 6.76 -3.74 9.17
C PHE A 108 8.26 -3.69 9.53
N GLU A 109 9.11 -3.46 8.54
CA GLU A 109 10.57 -3.49 8.76
C GLU A 109 11.06 -2.40 9.73
N GLU A 110 10.41 -1.23 9.74
CA GLU A 110 10.74 -0.17 10.70
C GLU A 110 10.39 -0.57 12.12
N GLU A 111 9.18 -1.11 12.33
CA GLU A 111 8.70 -1.58 13.63
C GLU A 111 9.56 -2.74 14.13
N ARG A 112 9.95 -3.65 13.23
CA ARG A 112 10.87 -4.75 13.55
C ARG A 112 12.22 -4.25 14.03
N LYS A 113 12.80 -3.24 13.38
CA LYS A 113 14.07 -2.63 13.82
C LYS A 113 13.96 -2.03 15.22
N ILE A 114 12.84 -1.35 15.52
CA ILE A 114 12.59 -0.78 16.85
C ILE A 114 12.46 -1.90 17.88
N TRP A 115 11.73 -2.97 17.57
CA TRP A 115 11.59 -4.13 18.44
C TRP A 115 12.92 -4.81 18.75
N ASP A 116 13.74 -5.04 17.73
CA ASP A 116 15.07 -5.61 17.89
C ASP A 116 15.96 -4.74 18.79
N GLU A 117 15.81 -3.42 18.70
CA GLU A 117 16.56 -2.50 19.56
C GLU A 117 16.06 -2.54 21.01
N ILE A 118 14.75 -2.64 21.24
CA ILE A 118 14.18 -2.87 22.57
C ILE A 118 14.74 -4.16 23.18
N GLN A 119 14.77 -5.26 22.41
CA GLN A 119 15.34 -6.53 22.90
C GLN A 119 16.82 -6.41 23.27
N LYS A 120 17.63 -5.71 22.47
CA LYS A 120 19.05 -5.45 22.78
C LYS A 120 19.21 -4.64 24.05
N VAL A 121 18.43 -3.58 24.23
CA VAL A 121 18.46 -2.75 25.44
C VAL A 121 18.07 -3.57 26.67
N ASN A 122 17.04 -4.39 26.55
CA ASN A 122 16.57 -5.26 27.65
C ASN A 122 17.62 -6.34 28.04
N MET A 123 18.37 -6.88 27.07
CA MET A 123 19.48 -7.77 27.36
C MET A 123 20.61 -7.06 28.12
N LEU A 124 20.94 -5.82 27.73
CA LEU A 124 21.97 -5.02 28.40
C LEU A 124 21.57 -4.66 29.85
N LEU A 125 20.28 -4.43 30.10
CA LEU A 125 19.77 -4.17 31.46
C LEU A 125 20.09 -5.31 32.43
N GLY A 126 20.13 -6.55 31.95
CA GLY A 126 20.47 -7.73 32.77
C GLY A 126 21.92 -7.77 33.27
N THR A 127 22.82 -6.97 32.69
CA THR A 127 24.26 -6.94 33.01
C THR A 127 24.78 -5.54 33.36
N ALA A 128 23.91 -4.51 33.35
CA ALA A 128 24.28 -3.11 33.58
C ALA A 128 24.67 -2.83 35.03
N ASN A 129 25.60 -1.92 35.21
CA ASN A 129 25.88 -1.31 36.51
C ASN A 129 24.86 -0.21 36.83
N GLU A 130 24.92 0.34 38.09
CA GLU A 130 23.94 1.32 38.56
C GLU A 130 23.91 2.60 37.70
N ASP A 131 25.06 3.08 37.20
CA ASP A 131 25.16 4.30 36.38
C ASP A 131 24.63 4.14 34.96
N GLU A 132 24.68 2.91 34.44
CA GLU A 132 24.18 2.57 33.10
C GLU A 132 22.69 2.21 33.11
N MET A 133 22.20 1.67 34.22
CA MET A 133 20.84 1.16 34.36
C MET A 133 19.79 2.25 34.09
N GLU A 134 19.95 3.44 34.67
CA GLU A 134 19.01 4.56 34.46
C GLU A 134 18.90 4.97 32.99
N LYS A 135 20.05 5.05 32.28
CA LYS A 135 20.09 5.39 30.86
C LYS A 135 19.41 4.33 30.00
N LEU A 136 19.62 3.06 30.30
CA LEU A 136 19.02 1.95 29.57
C LEU A 136 17.52 1.87 29.82
N ILE A 137 17.07 2.10 31.06
CA ILE A 137 15.62 2.15 31.38
C ILE A 137 14.93 3.27 30.60
N ASN A 138 15.52 4.47 30.59
CA ASN A 138 14.97 5.60 29.84
C ASN A 138 14.92 5.32 28.33
N LYS A 139 15.98 4.71 27.77
CA LYS A 139 16.02 4.32 26.35
C LYS A 139 14.98 3.23 26.04
N SER A 140 14.82 2.23 26.90
CA SER A 140 13.80 1.19 26.72
C SER A 140 12.39 1.76 26.75
N ALA A 141 12.10 2.69 27.66
CA ALA A 141 10.81 3.38 27.75
C ALA A 141 10.52 4.23 26.50
N GLU A 142 11.51 4.98 26.01
CA GLU A 142 11.39 5.79 24.78
C GLU A 142 11.08 4.90 23.57
N LEU A 143 11.86 3.84 23.34
CA LEU A 143 11.66 2.91 22.23
C LEU A 143 10.31 2.20 22.32
N SER A 144 9.90 1.78 23.52
CA SER A 144 8.59 1.16 23.74
C SER A 144 7.45 2.12 23.41
N SER A 145 7.57 3.40 23.78
CA SER A 145 6.57 4.41 23.41
C SER A 145 6.48 4.64 21.90
N ILE A 146 7.63 4.65 21.20
CA ILE A 146 7.66 4.78 19.73
C ILE A 146 7.02 3.53 19.09
N TYR A 147 7.33 2.34 19.58
CA TYR A 147 6.79 1.08 19.09
C TYR A 147 5.26 1.01 19.27
N GLU A 148 4.76 1.43 20.45
CA GLU A 148 3.32 1.52 20.74
C GLU A 148 2.63 2.55 19.84
N ALA A 149 3.21 3.75 19.64
CA ALA A 149 2.67 4.78 18.77
C ALA A 149 2.55 4.33 17.29
N LYS A 150 3.38 3.38 16.87
CA LYS A 150 3.33 2.73 15.56
C LYS A 150 2.41 1.48 15.54
N ASN A 151 1.66 1.21 16.60
CA ASN A 151 0.86 -0.01 16.78
C ASN A 151 1.66 -1.32 16.64
N GLY A 152 2.93 -1.30 17.01
CA GLY A 152 3.85 -2.44 16.86
C GLY A 152 3.36 -3.71 17.54
N TYR A 153 2.70 -3.61 18.69
CA TYR A 153 2.13 -4.77 19.41
C TYR A 153 0.92 -5.40 18.71
N GLU A 154 0.33 -4.74 17.72
CA GLU A 154 -0.82 -5.25 16.97
C GLU A 154 -0.42 -5.95 15.65
N ILE A 155 0.85 -5.90 15.26
CA ILE A 155 1.34 -6.39 13.96
C ILE A 155 0.99 -7.87 13.75
N GLU A 156 1.30 -8.74 14.71
CA GLU A 156 1.01 -10.18 14.60
C GLU A 156 -0.49 -10.43 14.45
N TYR A 157 -1.31 -9.69 15.20
CA TYR A 157 -2.76 -9.80 15.11
C TYR A 157 -3.28 -9.35 13.73
N LYS A 158 -2.78 -8.21 13.20
CA LYS A 158 -3.14 -7.71 11.88
C LYS A 158 -2.76 -8.70 10.78
N ILE A 159 -1.55 -9.24 10.81
CA ILE A 159 -1.09 -10.27 9.85
C ILE A 159 -2.03 -11.48 9.90
N LYS A 160 -2.28 -12.02 11.09
CA LYS A 160 -3.15 -13.17 11.27
C LYS A 160 -4.58 -12.92 10.79
N GLN A 161 -5.12 -11.74 11.06
CA GLN A 161 -6.46 -11.35 10.60
C GLN A 161 -6.55 -11.32 9.08
N VAL A 162 -5.57 -10.72 8.39
CA VAL A 162 -5.55 -10.62 6.92
C VAL A 162 -5.35 -12.01 6.31
N LEU A 163 -4.40 -12.80 6.80
CA LEU A 163 -4.16 -14.15 6.32
C LEU A 163 -5.38 -15.05 6.51
N THR A 164 -6.09 -14.92 7.64
CA THR A 164 -7.36 -15.64 7.87
C THR A 164 -8.42 -15.26 6.84
N GLY A 165 -8.58 -13.95 6.58
CA GLY A 165 -9.56 -13.47 5.59
C GLY A 165 -9.29 -13.93 4.16
N LEU A 166 -8.05 -14.30 3.85
CA LEU A 166 -7.61 -14.79 2.54
C LEU A 166 -7.38 -16.30 2.50
N GLU A 167 -7.77 -17.04 3.55
CA GLU A 167 -7.61 -18.49 3.66
C GLU A 167 -6.14 -18.97 3.53
N LEU A 168 -5.22 -18.21 4.13
CA LEU A 168 -3.76 -18.45 4.13
C LEU A 168 -3.23 -18.75 5.54
N THR A 169 -4.02 -19.44 6.38
CA THR A 169 -3.67 -19.75 7.77
C THR A 169 -3.30 -21.23 7.94
N GLY A 170 -2.75 -21.55 9.12
CA GLY A 170 -2.35 -22.91 9.49
C GLY A 170 -1.05 -23.31 8.80
N GLU A 171 -1.10 -24.39 8.00
CA GLU A 171 0.08 -24.88 7.29
C GLU A 171 0.61 -23.87 6.26
N TYR A 172 -0.27 -23.02 5.69
CA TYR A 172 0.11 -22.02 4.71
C TYR A 172 1.07 -20.96 5.22
N GLU A 173 0.97 -20.53 6.48
CA GLU A 173 1.83 -19.48 7.04
C GLU A 173 3.33 -19.78 6.91
N ASN A 174 3.68 -21.07 6.94
CA ASN A 174 5.05 -21.56 6.89
C ASN A 174 5.48 -22.07 5.51
N LEU A 175 4.59 -22.00 4.49
CA LEU A 175 4.97 -22.37 3.12
C LEU A 175 5.91 -21.32 2.54
N LEU A 176 6.90 -21.79 1.77
CA LEU A 176 7.81 -20.94 1.04
C LEU A 176 7.08 -20.34 -0.18
N LEU A 177 7.37 -19.10 -0.50
CA LEU A 177 6.75 -18.39 -1.63
C LEU A 177 7.00 -19.08 -2.97
N GLN A 178 8.18 -19.71 -3.14
CA GLN A 178 8.53 -20.49 -4.33
C GLN A 178 7.63 -21.71 -4.55
N ASP A 179 7.01 -22.24 -3.50
CA ASP A 179 6.20 -23.47 -3.56
C ASP A 179 4.71 -23.18 -3.80
N LEU A 180 4.33 -21.90 -3.87
CA LEU A 180 2.96 -21.46 -4.05
C LEU A 180 2.48 -21.56 -5.50
N SER A 181 1.23 -21.99 -5.68
CA SER A 181 0.53 -21.86 -6.97
C SER A 181 0.28 -20.40 -7.34
N GLY A 182 0.00 -20.12 -8.62
CA GLY A 182 -0.28 -18.76 -9.08
C GLY A 182 -1.43 -18.08 -8.34
N GLY A 183 -2.50 -18.82 -8.01
CA GLY A 183 -3.63 -18.30 -7.24
C GLY A 183 -3.25 -17.95 -5.78
N GLU A 184 -2.42 -18.77 -5.13
CA GLU A 184 -1.91 -18.51 -3.79
C GLU A 184 -0.98 -17.30 -3.78
N ARG A 185 -0.09 -17.19 -4.76
CA ARG A 185 0.77 -16.01 -4.94
C ARG A 185 -0.04 -14.73 -5.06
N THR A 186 -1.13 -14.73 -5.83
CA THR A 186 -2.02 -13.58 -5.94
C THR A 186 -2.67 -13.24 -4.60
N ARG A 187 -3.12 -14.23 -3.82
CA ARG A 187 -3.68 -14.00 -2.47
C ARG A 187 -2.64 -13.46 -1.49
N VAL A 188 -1.41 -13.95 -1.53
CA VAL A 188 -0.30 -13.44 -0.70
C VAL A 188 0.02 -11.99 -1.07
N SER A 189 0.04 -11.65 -2.36
CA SER A 189 0.24 -10.26 -2.79
C SER A 189 -0.90 -9.34 -2.37
N LEU A 190 -2.13 -9.84 -2.43
CA LEU A 190 -3.28 -9.10 -1.90
C LEU A 190 -3.17 -8.92 -0.39
N ALA A 191 -2.73 -9.94 0.36
CA ALA A 191 -2.47 -9.83 1.80
C ALA A 191 -1.45 -8.73 2.10
N LYS A 192 -0.33 -8.75 1.40
CA LYS A 192 0.73 -7.73 1.52
C LYS A 192 0.21 -6.33 1.26
N LEU A 193 -0.60 -6.19 0.21
CA LEU A 193 -1.21 -4.93 -0.17
C LEU A 193 -2.21 -4.43 0.88
N LEU A 194 -3.08 -5.29 1.41
CA LEU A 194 -4.03 -4.92 2.46
C LEU A 194 -3.33 -4.51 3.76
N LEU A 195 -2.27 -5.22 4.17
CA LEU A 195 -1.47 -4.88 5.34
C LEU A 195 -0.76 -3.53 5.20
N SER A 196 -0.50 -3.09 3.97
CA SER A 196 0.05 -1.77 3.72
C SER A 196 -0.95 -0.62 3.95
N GLU A 197 -2.22 -0.93 4.20
CA GLU A 197 -3.31 0.01 4.48
C GLU A 197 -3.39 1.16 3.44
N PRO A 198 -3.65 0.87 2.15
CA PRO A 198 -3.77 1.90 1.13
C PRO A 198 -5.09 2.67 1.23
N ASP A 199 -5.08 3.97 0.93
CA ASP A 199 -6.30 4.80 0.83
C ASP A 199 -7.09 4.48 -0.45
N LEU A 200 -6.39 4.14 -1.53
CA LEU A 200 -6.96 3.72 -2.82
C LEU A 200 -6.36 2.39 -3.25
N LEU A 201 -7.21 1.38 -3.41
CA LEU A 201 -6.83 0.05 -3.88
C LEU A 201 -7.20 -0.11 -5.35
N ILE A 202 -6.23 -0.48 -6.20
CA ILE A 202 -6.41 -0.77 -7.62
C ILE A 202 -6.14 -2.26 -7.85
N LEU A 203 -7.12 -2.95 -8.43
CA LEU A 203 -7.02 -4.37 -8.79
C LEU A 203 -7.12 -4.48 -10.32
N ASP A 204 -6.11 -5.05 -11.00
CA ASP A 204 -6.05 -5.24 -12.45
C ASP A 204 -6.11 -6.73 -12.84
#